data_85b9b1f280661b05b21fd2fa9c326e84
#
_entry.id   85b9b1f280661b05b21fd2fa9c326e84
#
_cell.length_a   1.000
_cell.length_b   1.000
_cell.length_c   1.000
_cell.angle_alpha   90.00
_cell.angle_beta   90.00
_cell.angle_gamma   90.00
#
_symmetry.space_group_name_H-M   'P 1'
#
loop_
_entity.id
_entity.type
_entity.pdbx_description
1 polymer ?
#
loop_
_entity_poly.entity_id
_entity_poly.type
_entity_poly.pdbx_seq_one_letter_code
_entity_poly.pdbx_strand_id
1 'polypeptide(L)'
;IAYTLRERGRHKRGGNVVPFYYKGDVVVFGEDRFPCGACDHVAKSWAALAAHYLDAHDRDLAARYAALDYPAEAVAGRPVYVDGRFSHVKAVGWVVDKYRRAQISINLTDFKVTPAHAVLEAARDEAALRGIAVTGSEIVGVVPFDAMLESGRYYLRRMQKSTGMPVGDVIETAVQAMGLRDVASFDSEKKVLGMPNQAGDLVRKS
;
A
#
# COMPACT_ATOMS: atom_id res chain seq x y z
N ILE A 1 -6.42 4.67 -7.49
CA ILE A 1 -5.76 3.48 -6.93
C ILE A 1 -4.73 3.91 -5.87
N ALA A 2 -3.71 4.74 -6.21
CA ALA A 2 -2.68 5.14 -5.26
C ALA A 2 -3.23 5.67 -3.91
N TYR A 3 -4.27 6.49 -3.96
CA TYR A 3 -4.94 7.06 -2.78
C TYR A 3 -5.69 6.01 -1.94
N THR A 4 -6.11 4.91 -2.54
CA THR A 4 -6.75 3.80 -1.84
C THR A 4 -5.72 2.93 -1.13
N LEU A 5 -4.53 2.77 -1.73
CA LEU A 5 -3.48 1.91 -1.18
C LEU A 5 -2.70 2.56 -0.04
N ARG A 6 -2.31 3.84 -0.19
CA ARG A 6 -1.40 4.53 0.72
C ARG A 6 -2.00 4.80 2.10
N GLU A 7 -1.19 4.77 3.13
CA GLU A 7 -1.58 5.01 4.52
C GLU A 7 -2.35 6.32 4.72
N ARG A 8 -1.91 7.41 4.12
CA ARG A 8 -2.58 8.72 4.20
C ARG A 8 -4.01 8.68 3.67
N GLY A 9 -4.31 7.79 2.72
CA GLY A 9 -5.62 7.70 2.12
C GLY A 9 -5.96 8.92 1.24
N ARG A 10 -7.22 9.37 1.27
CA ARG A 10 -7.73 10.51 0.48
C ARG A 10 -8.66 11.40 1.30
N HIS A 11 -8.87 12.62 0.83
CA HIS A 11 -9.91 13.47 1.42
C HIS A 11 -11.30 12.85 1.27
N LYS A 12 -12.10 12.90 2.34
CA LYS A 12 -13.53 12.57 2.27
C LYS A 12 -14.24 13.66 1.44
N ARG A 13 -15.13 13.24 0.57
CA ARG A 13 -15.93 14.15 -0.26
C ARG A 13 -17.41 13.92 -0.02
N GLY A 14 -18.19 14.99 -0.02
CA GLY A 14 -19.65 14.94 -0.09
C GLY A 14 -20.09 14.56 -1.49
N GLY A 15 -21.24 13.86 -1.61
CA GLY A 15 -21.82 13.47 -2.89
C GLY A 15 -21.37 12.09 -3.39
N ASN A 16 -21.70 11.79 -4.65
CA ASN A 16 -21.39 10.48 -5.25
C ASN A 16 -19.89 10.31 -5.49
N VAL A 17 -19.33 9.34 -4.81
CA VAL A 17 -17.95 8.88 -5.02
C VAL A 17 -18.04 7.58 -5.81
N VAL A 18 -17.98 7.69 -7.13
CA VAL A 18 -17.87 6.51 -8.02
C VAL A 18 -16.39 6.21 -8.31
N PRO A 19 -16.06 4.99 -8.72
CA PRO A 19 -14.65 4.57 -8.91
C PRO A 19 -13.81 5.50 -9.80
N PHE A 20 -14.44 6.21 -10.73
CA PHE A 20 -13.77 7.05 -11.72
C PHE A 20 -13.77 8.54 -11.40
N TYR A 21 -14.64 9.00 -10.50
CA TYR A 21 -14.82 10.42 -10.22
C TYR A 21 -14.92 10.67 -8.72
N TYR A 22 -13.96 11.42 -8.20
CA TYR A 22 -14.04 12.00 -6.86
C TYR A 22 -14.61 13.42 -7.01
N LYS A 23 -15.91 13.51 -7.36
CA LYS A 23 -16.65 14.77 -7.42
C LYS A 23 -17.24 15.10 -6.05
N GLY A 24 -17.59 16.33 -5.87
CA GLY A 24 -18.14 16.87 -4.64
C GLY A 24 -17.09 17.62 -3.81
N ASP A 25 -17.59 18.45 -2.91
CA ASP A 25 -16.75 19.27 -2.06
C ASP A 25 -15.98 18.41 -1.04
N VAL A 26 -14.80 18.87 -0.68
CA VAL A 26 -14.02 18.25 0.38
C VAL A 26 -14.75 18.47 1.69
N VAL A 27 -15.01 17.39 2.41
CA VAL A 27 -15.59 17.44 3.75
C VAL A 27 -14.51 17.92 4.71
N VAL A 28 -14.82 18.95 5.50
CA VAL A 28 -13.94 19.52 6.50
C VAL A 28 -14.53 19.38 7.90
N PHE A 29 -13.69 19.40 8.91
CA PHE A 29 -14.10 19.50 10.31
C PHE A 29 -14.66 20.89 10.58
N GLY A 30 -15.80 20.98 11.27
CA GLY A 30 -16.38 22.20 11.79
C GLY A 30 -16.03 22.44 13.26
N GLU A 31 -16.59 23.48 13.85
CA GLU A 31 -16.43 23.78 15.28
C GLU A 31 -17.21 22.80 16.17
N ASP A 32 -18.41 22.39 15.71
CA ASP A 32 -19.33 21.47 16.38
C ASP A 32 -19.73 20.25 15.51
N ARG A 33 -19.01 20.05 14.42
CA ARG A 33 -19.31 19.01 13.43
C ARG A 33 -18.04 18.26 13.04
N PHE A 34 -17.91 17.03 13.53
CA PHE A 34 -16.75 16.17 13.36
C PHE A 34 -17.14 14.88 12.60
N PRO A 35 -17.13 14.92 11.23
CA PRO A 35 -17.49 13.77 10.42
C PRO A 35 -16.42 12.66 10.52
N CYS A 36 -16.89 11.41 10.64
CA CYS A 36 -16.02 10.25 10.55
C CYS A 36 -15.49 10.05 9.13
N GLY A 37 -14.20 9.74 9.00
CA GLY A 37 -13.59 9.42 7.69
C GLY A 37 -14.02 8.04 7.17
N ALA A 38 -14.31 7.10 8.07
CA ALA A 38 -14.55 5.70 7.73
C ALA A 38 -16.04 5.37 7.47
N CYS A 39 -16.98 6.13 8.06
CA CYS A 39 -18.42 5.93 7.89
C CYS A 39 -19.17 7.26 7.84
N ASP A 40 -20.52 7.23 7.87
CA ASP A 40 -21.36 8.43 7.79
C ASP A 40 -21.65 9.07 9.15
N HIS A 41 -21.05 8.56 10.24
CA HIS A 41 -21.20 9.14 11.57
C HIS A 41 -20.65 10.56 11.63
N VAL A 42 -21.35 11.44 12.34
CA VAL A 42 -20.93 12.82 12.61
C VAL A 42 -21.03 13.07 14.11
N ALA A 43 -19.89 13.26 14.75
CA ALA A 43 -19.81 13.60 16.17
C ALA A 43 -19.92 15.10 16.41
N LYS A 44 -20.22 15.48 17.65
CA LYS A 44 -20.34 16.89 18.11
C LYS A 44 -19.02 17.47 18.65
N SER A 45 -18.02 16.60 18.88
CA SER A 45 -16.71 17.00 19.37
C SER A 45 -15.65 16.03 18.87
N TRP A 46 -14.37 16.47 18.91
CA TRP A 46 -13.23 15.61 18.62
C TRP A 46 -13.16 14.39 19.55
N ALA A 47 -13.41 14.58 20.84
CA ALA A 47 -13.40 13.48 21.81
C ALA A 47 -14.49 12.44 21.50
N ALA A 48 -15.70 12.87 21.13
CA ALA A 48 -16.78 11.97 20.74
C ALA A 48 -16.46 11.24 19.43
N LEU A 49 -15.78 11.91 18.47
CA LEU A 49 -15.31 11.26 17.26
C LEU A 49 -14.21 10.23 17.56
N ALA A 50 -13.28 10.54 18.46
CA ALA A 50 -12.22 9.61 18.86
C ALA A 50 -12.79 8.35 19.54
N ALA A 51 -13.78 8.51 20.44
CA ALA A 51 -14.48 7.39 21.04
C ALA A 51 -15.20 6.53 19.98
N HIS A 52 -15.86 7.15 19.01
CA HIS A 52 -16.50 6.44 17.90
C HIS A 52 -15.49 5.66 17.04
N TYR A 53 -14.30 6.25 16.77
CA TYR A 53 -13.26 5.57 15.99
C TYR A 53 -12.73 4.34 16.70
N LEU A 54 -12.53 4.42 18.01
CA LEU A 54 -12.10 3.28 18.82
C LEU A 54 -13.18 2.18 18.87
N ASP A 55 -14.42 2.55 19.12
CA ASP A 55 -15.53 1.61 19.29
C ASP A 55 -15.96 0.95 17.97
N ALA A 56 -16.15 1.74 16.91
CA ALA A 56 -16.70 1.27 15.64
C ALA A 56 -15.66 0.78 14.63
N HIS A 57 -14.40 1.21 14.75
CA HIS A 57 -13.36 0.95 13.75
C HIS A 57 -12.08 0.36 14.35
N ASP A 58 -12.00 0.18 15.69
CA ASP A 58 -10.81 -0.32 16.39
C ASP A 58 -9.53 0.48 16.01
N ARG A 59 -9.65 1.82 15.99
CA ARG A 59 -8.57 2.72 15.58
C ARG A 59 -8.44 3.93 16.49
N ASP A 60 -7.21 4.29 16.80
CA ASP A 60 -6.87 5.53 17.50
C ASP A 60 -6.87 6.72 16.53
N LEU A 61 -7.90 7.56 16.65
CA LEU A 61 -8.05 8.76 15.82
C LEU A 61 -6.95 9.79 16.07
N ALA A 62 -6.50 9.96 17.31
CA ALA A 62 -5.49 10.95 17.66
C ALA A 62 -4.14 10.58 17.05
N ALA A 63 -3.71 9.32 17.20
CA ALA A 63 -2.51 8.80 16.56
C ALA A 63 -2.59 8.89 15.03
N ARG A 64 -3.76 8.60 14.47
CA ARG A 64 -4.02 8.70 13.02
C ARG A 64 -3.80 10.11 12.47
N TYR A 65 -4.36 11.11 13.12
CA TYR A 65 -4.25 12.51 12.66
C TYR A 65 -2.92 13.14 13.02
N ALA A 66 -2.27 12.73 14.11
CA ALA A 66 -0.88 13.10 14.39
C ALA A 66 0.08 12.64 13.27
N ALA A 67 -0.09 11.43 12.78
CA ALA A 67 0.68 10.90 11.63
C ALA A 67 0.43 11.66 10.31
N LEU A 68 -0.64 12.47 10.24
CA LEU A 68 -0.95 13.35 9.11
C LEU A 68 -0.51 14.81 9.34
N ASP A 69 0.24 15.09 10.42
CA ASP A 69 0.60 16.43 10.88
C ASP A 69 -0.64 17.31 11.23
N TYR A 70 -1.68 16.67 11.77
CA TYR A 70 -2.91 17.32 12.19
C TYR A 70 -3.07 17.20 13.71
N PRO A 71 -2.56 18.13 14.50
CA PRO A 71 -2.75 18.10 15.94
C PRO A 71 -4.26 18.28 16.29
N ALA A 72 -4.69 17.57 17.33
CA ALA A 72 -6.09 17.51 17.74
C ALA A 72 -6.72 18.90 18.00
N GLU A 73 -5.91 19.86 18.45
CA GLU A 73 -6.34 21.23 18.79
C GLU A 73 -6.58 22.12 17.56
N ALA A 74 -6.16 21.68 16.37
CA ALA A 74 -6.17 22.51 15.15
C ALA A 74 -6.81 21.81 13.96
N VAL A 75 -7.81 20.96 14.17
CA VAL A 75 -8.47 20.23 13.06
C VAL A 75 -9.60 21.02 12.41
N ALA A 76 -10.19 22.00 13.07
CA ALA A 76 -11.26 22.83 12.48
C ALA A 76 -10.84 23.47 11.16
N GLY A 77 -11.71 23.39 10.15
CA GLY A 77 -11.43 23.84 8.79
C GLY A 77 -10.53 22.93 7.96
N ARG A 78 -9.94 21.89 8.55
CA ARG A 78 -9.08 20.95 7.84
C ARG A 78 -9.86 19.79 7.22
N PRO A 79 -9.37 19.21 6.11
CA PRO A 79 -10.03 18.08 5.46
C PRO A 79 -10.14 16.84 6.35
N VAL A 80 -11.28 16.18 6.28
CA VAL A 80 -11.47 14.82 6.80
C VAL A 80 -10.82 13.83 5.84
N TYR A 81 -10.09 12.85 6.37
CA TYR A 81 -9.48 11.79 5.57
C TYR A 81 -10.27 10.48 5.65
N VAL A 82 -10.43 9.86 4.50
CA VAL A 82 -10.76 8.43 4.37
C VAL A 82 -9.46 7.67 4.41
N ASP A 83 -9.34 6.69 5.29
CA ASP A 83 -8.12 5.90 5.44
C ASP A 83 -7.77 5.13 4.16
N GLY A 84 -6.50 4.95 3.94
CA GLY A 84 -6.02 4.00 2.95
C GLY A 84 -6.04 2.57 3.48
N ARG A 85 -5.79 1.63 2.56
CA ARG A 85 -5.88 0.19 2.86
C ARG A 85 -4.71 -0.31 3.71
N PHE A 86 -3.54 0.29 3.55
CA PHE A 86 -2.30 -0.20 4.16
C PHE A 86 -1.62 0.86 5.01
N SER A 87 -1.08 0.46 6.15
CA SER A 87 -0.06 1.19 6.90
C SER A 87 1.32 1.02 6.28
N HIS A 88 2.23 1.93 6.56
CA HIS A 88 3.60 1.92 6.04
C HIS A 88 3.71 1.92 4.50
N VAL A 89 2.71 2.46 3.81
CA VAL A 89 2.69 2.61 2.36
C VAL A 89 2.55 4.08 1.99
N LYS A 90 3.51 4.59 1.24
CA LYS A 90 3.40 5.87 0.52
C LYS A 90 3.20 5.57 -0.94
N ALA A 91 2.22 6.20 -1.59
CA ALA A 91 1.94 5.98 -3.00
C ALA A 91 1.49 7.25 -3.70
N VAL A 92 1.92 7.40 -4.95
CA VAL A 92 1.52 8.46 -5.86
C VAL A 92 1.35 7.88 -7.26
N GLY A 93 0.37 8.38 -8.01
CA GLY A 93 0.14 7.99 -9.39
C GLY A 93 0.50 9.13 -10.35
N TRP A 94 1.09 8.78 -11.48
CA TRP A 94 1.34 9.70 -12.59
C TRP A 94 1.21 9.00 -13.93
N VAL A 95 1.25 9.77 -15.00
CA VAL A 95 1.32 9.24 -16.37
C VAL A 95 2.78 9.30 -16.83
N VAL A 96 3.27 8.18 -17.38
CA VAL A 96 4.59 8.10 -17.98
C VAL A 96 4.41 8.29 -19.49
N ASP A 97 4.73 9.48 -19.99
CA ASP A 97 4.51 9.86 -21.39
C ASP A 97 5.23 8.92 -22.36
N LYS A 98 6.46 8.52 -22.03
CA LYS A 98 7.27 7.59 -22.83
C LYS A 98 6.54 6.28 -23.14
N TYR A 99 5.77 5.76 -22.19
CA TYR A 99 5.04 4.49 -22.33
C TYR A 99 3.56 4.69 -22.58
N ARG A 100 3.06 5.94 -22.52
CA ARG A 100 1.63 6.30 -22.57
C ARG A 100 0.81 5.47 -21.61
N ARG A 101 1.33 5.24 -20.41
CA ARG A 101 0.73 4.42 -19.36
C ARG A 101 0.72 5.15 -18.02
N ALA A 102 -0.31 4.88 -17.23
CA ALA A 102 -0.32 5.30 -15.84
C ALA A 102 0.58 4.38 -15.01
N GLN A 103 1.34 4.96 -14.11
CA GLN A 103 2.19 4.26 -13.13
C GLN A 103 1.79 4.66 -11.73
N ILE A 104 1.87 3.71 -10.80
CA ILE A 104 1.77 3.97 -9.37
C ILE A 104 3.15 3.71 -8.77
N SER A 105 3.79 4.75 -8.27
CA SER A 105 5.01 4.61 -7.49
C SER A 105 4.65 4.36 -6.04
N ILE A 106 5.26 3.34 -5.45
CA ILE A 106 4.99 2.87 -4.10
C ILE A 106 6.30 2.81 -3.33
N ASN A 107 6.32 3.40 -2.14
CA ASN A 107 7.39 3.25 -1.18
C ASN A 107 6.85 2.54 0.06
N LEU A 108 7.41 1.37 0.34
CA LEU A 108 7.13 0.59 1.53
C LEU A 108 8.11 1.01 2.62
N THR A 109 7.64 1.70 3.65
CA THR A 109 8.49 2.17 4.75
C THR A 109 8.76 1.07 5.77
N ASP A 110 7.91 0.06 5.82
CA ASP A 110 8.13 -1.20 6.54
C ASP A 110 7.48 -2.36 5.79
N PHE A 111 8.28 -3.11 5.03
CA PHE A 111 7.80 -4.25 4.26
C PHE A 111 7.42 -5.47 5.12
N LYS A 112 7.84 -5.52 6.39
CA LYS A 112 7.45 -6.58 7.33
C LYS A 112 6.02 -6.40 7.81
N VAL A 113 5.55 -5.16 7.90
CA VAL A 113 4.15 -4.83 8.21
C VAL A 113 3.28 -4.93 6.97
N THR A 114 3.75 -4.34 5.87
CA THR A 114 3.02 -4.34 4.59
C THR A 114 3.92 -4.84 3.47
N PRO A 115 3.83 -6.14 3.13
CA PRO A 115 4.71 -6.74 2.12
C PRO A 115 4.34 -6.31 0.69
N ALA A 116 5.34 -6.32 -0.18
CA ALA A 116 5.20 -5.84 -1.56
C ALA A 116 4.11 -6.57 -2.36
N HIS A 117 4.02 -7.89 -2.22
CA HIS A 117 3.00 -8.68 -2.91
C HIS A 117 1.58 -8.29 -2.49
N ALA A 118 1.34 -7.96 -1.21
CA ALA A 118 0.02 -7.56 -0.72
C ALA A 118 -0.44 -6.24 -1.37
N VAL A 119 0.46 -5.28 -1.50
CA VAL A 119 0.17 -3.99 -2.15
C VAL A 119 -0.05 -4.17 -3.65
N LEU A 120 0.75 -5.02 -4.31
CA LEU A 120 0.59 -5.32 -5.73
C LEU A 120 -0.75 -6.02 -6.03
N GLU A 121 -1.13 -7.03 -5.24
CA GLU A 121 -2.42 -7.70 -5.41
C GLU A 121 -3.59 -6.73 -5.18
N ALA A 122 -3.51 -5.88 -4.15
CA ALA A 122 -4.52 -4.85 -3.93
C ALA A 122 -4.58 -3.82 -5.08
N ALA A 123 -3.43 -3.48 -5.69
CA ALA A 123 -3.41 -2.62 -6.87
C ALA A 123 -4.08 -3.30 -8.08
N ARG A 124 -3.88 -4.61 -8.25
CA ARG A 124 -4.55 -5.41 -9.28
C ARG A 124 -6.07 -5.46 -9.07
N ASP A 125 -6.52 -5.70 -7.84
CA ASP A 125 -7.94 -5.70 -7.48
C ASP A 125 -8.57 -4.34 -7.78
N GLU A 126 -7.94 -3.25 -7.34
CA GLU A 126 -8.41 -1.90 -7.60
C GLU A 126 -8.42 -1.53 -9.08
N ALA A 127 -7.47 -2.04 -9.84
CA ALA A 127 -7.44 -1.86 -11.30
C ALA A 127 -8.59 -2.64 -11.97
N ALA A 128 -8.79 -3.89 -11.57
CA ALA A 128 -9.86 -4.75 -12.10
C ALA A 128 -11.25 -4.16 -11.85
N LEU A 129 -11.51 -3.58 -10.66
CA LEU A 129 -12.74 -2.85 -10.36
C LEU A 129 -13.01 -1.68 -11.32
N ARG A 130 -11.99 -1.19 -12.00
CA ARG A 130 -12.05 -0.07 -12.97
C ARG A 130 -11.96 -0.53 -14.41
N GLY A 131 -11.99 -1.82 -14.66
CA GLY A 131 -11.88 -2.40 -16.01
C GLY A 131 -10.50 -2.22 -16.65
N ILE A 132 -9.45 -2.00 -15.84
CA ILE A 132 -8.06 -1.86 -16.32
C ILE A 132 -7.16 -2.94 -15.73
N ALA A 133 -6.11 -3.30 -16.46
CA ALA A 133 -5.16 -4.31 -16.05
C ALA A 133 -3.85 -3.68 -15.58
N VAL A 134 -3.23 -4.28 -14.57
CA VAL A 134 -1.82 -4.03 -14.22
C VAL A 134 -0.96 -4.89 -15.14
N THR A 135 -0.15 -4.26 -15.97
CA THR A 135 0.62 -4.94 -17.05
C THR A 135 2.00 -5.37 -16.61
N GLY A 136 2.45 -5.00 -15.41
CA GLY A 136 3.76 -5.37 -14.87
C GLY A 136 4.13 -4.47 -13.71
N SER A 137 5.26 -4.74 -13.09
CA SER A 137 5.83 -3.91 -12.05
C SER A 137 7.35 -3.80 -12.22
N GLU A 138 7.96 -2.86 -11.51
CA GLU A 138 9.41 -2.71 -11.47
C GLU A 138 9.86 -2.39 -10.03
N ILE A 139 11.08 -2.77 -9.72
CA ILE A 139 11.75 -2.36 -8.48
C ILE A 139 12.80 -1.33 -8.83
N VAL A 140 12.62 -0.11 -8.34
CA VAL A 140 13.58 0.98 -8.48
C VAL A 140 14.66 0.80 -7.42
N GLY A 141 15.91 0.69 -7.85
CA GLY A 141 17.04 0.38 -6.98
C GLY A 141 17.10 -1.09 -6.60
N VAL A 142 17.22 -1.38 -5.31
CA VAL A 142 17.40 -2.72 -4.75
C VAL A 142 16.31 -3.06 -3.74
N VAL A 143 16.10 -4.35 -3.51
CA VAL A 143 15.08 -4.87 -2.58
C VAL A 143 15.71 -5.85 -1.59
N PRO A 144 15.31 -5.85 -0.31
CA PRO A 144 15.76 -6.86 0.66
C PRO A 144 15.38 -8.28 0.25
N PHE A 145 16.30 -9.21 0.48
CA PHE A 145 16.08 -10.64 0.23
C PHE A 145 14.80 -11.17 0.90
N ASP A 146 14.58 -10.83 2.17
CA ASP A 146 13.41 -11.30 2.92
C ASP A 146 12.08 -10.84 2.30
N ALA A 147 12.04 -9.63 1.73
CA ALA A 147 10.84 -9.12 1.05
C ALA A 147 10.51 -9.93 -0.22
N MET A 148 11.54 -10.32 -0.98
CA MET A 148 11.37 -11.16 -2.16
C MET A 148 11.03 -12.60 -1.78
N LEU A 149 11.69 -13.15 -0.76
CA LEU A 149 11.44 -14.49 -0.26
C LEU A 149 10.00 -14.64 0.24
N GLU A 150 9.51 -13.67 1.00
CA GLU A 150 8.13 -13.64 1.49
C GLU A 150 7.13 -13.58 0.32
N SER A 151 7.39 -12.72 -0.66
CA SER A 151 6.57 -12.60 -1.86
C SER A 151 6.53 -13.91 -2.65
N GLY A 152 7.66 -14.57 -2.86
CA GLY A 152 7.73 -15.86 -3.55
C GLY A 152 6.94 -16.96 -2.82
N ARG A 153 7.10 -17.05 -1.50
CA ARG A 153 6.34 -17.98 -0.67
C ARG A 153 4.83 -17.71 -0.71
N TYR A 154 4.42 -16.46 -0.75
CA TYR A 154 3.02 -16.09 -0.91
C TYR A 154 2.46 -16.64 -2.22
N TYR A 155 3.12 -16.41 -3.36
CA TYR A 155 2.65 -16.87 -4.65
C TYR A 155 2.69 -18.39 -4.78
N LEU A 156 3.69 -19.08 -4.23
CA LEU A 156 3.73 -20.55 -4.17
C LEU A 156 2.52 -21.11 -3.40
N ARG A 157 2.20 -20.56 -2.22
CA ARG A 157 0.99 -20.96 -1.47
C ARG A 157 -0.28 -20.74 -2.27
N ARG A 158 -0.39 -19.59 -2.94
CA ARG A 158 -1.56 -19.28 -3.80
C ARG A 158 -1.71 -20.25 -4.96
N MET A 159 -0.61 -20.77 -5.49
CA MET A 159 -0.58 -21.81 -6.52
C MET A 159 -0.68 -23.24 -5.96
N GLN A 160 -0.86 -23.41 -4.65
CA GLN A 160 -0.89 -24.70 -3.95
C GLN A 160 0.41 -25.52 -4.14
N LYS A 161 1.54 -24.84 -4.29
CA LYS A 161 2.87 -25.45 -4.42
C LYS A 161 3.62 -25.43 -3.08
N SER A 162 4.60 -26.32 -2.95
CA SER A 162 5.49 -26.35 -1.79
C SER A 162 6.30 -25.05 -1.68
N THR A 163 6.40 -24.52 -0.46
CA THR A 163 7.27 -23.38 -0.15
C THR A 163 8.70 -23.79 0.26
N GLY A 164 8.96 -25.10 0.33
CA GLY A 164 10.27 -25.69 0.63
C GLY A 164 11.16 -25.92 -0.59
N MET A 165 10.89 -25.21 -1.68
CA MET A 165 11.71 -25.21 -2.89
C MET A 165 13.07 -24.53 -2.65
N PRO A 166 14.08 -24.78 -3.51
CA PRO A 166 15.32 -24.02 -3.47
C PRO A 166 15.06 -22.52 -3.49
N VAL A 167 15.88 -21.77 -2.73
CA VAL A 167 15.68 -20.33 -2.55
C VAL A 167 15.63 -19.58 -3.88
N GLY A 168 16.48 -19.93 -4.83
CA GLY A 168 16.48 -19.35 -6.19
C GLY A 168 15.12 -19.48 -6.89
N ASP A 169 14.49 -20.64 -6.78
CA ASP A 169 13.17 -20.90 -7.39
C ASP A 169 12.05 -20.11 -6.69
N VAL A 170 12.16 -19.91 -5.38
CA VAL A 170 11.23 -19.06 -4.64
C VAL A 170 11.34 -17.60 -5.08
N ILE A 171 12.57 -17.08 -5.21
CA ILE A 171 12.83 -15.72 -5.72
C ILE A 171 12.35 -15.59 -7.18
N GLU A 172 12.66 -16.56 -8.02
CA GLU A 172 12.20 -16.55 -9.42
C GLU A 172 10.66 -16.56 -9.52
N THR A 173 10.00 -17.29 -8.63
CA THR A 173 8.53 -17.27 -8.53
C THR A 173 8.01 -15.85 -8.19
N ALA A 174 8.67 -15.14 -7.27
CA ALA A 174 8.31 -13.76 -6.98
C ALA A 174 8.50 -12.86 -8.21
N VAL A 175 9.64 -12.98 -8.89
CA VAL A 175 9.98 -12.19 -10.09
C VAL A 175 8.92 -12.36 -11.17
N GLN A 176 8.54 -13.61 -11.45
CA GLN A 176 7.52 -13.91 -12.47
C GLN A 176 6.13 -13.44 -12.05
N ALA A 177 5.69 -13.80 -10.84
CA ALA A 177 4.34 -13.50 -10.38
C ALA A 177 4.09 -11.99 -10.19
N MET A 178 5.11 -11.24 -9.80
CA MET A 178 5.05 -9.78 -9.70
C MET A 178 5.24 -9.07 -11.06
N GLY A 179 5.60 -9.77 -12.12
CA GLY A 179 5.84 -9.19 -13.45
C GLY A 179 7.03 -8.23 -13.48
N LEU A 180 8.10 -8.56 -12.74
CA LEU A 180 9.26 -7.65 -12.60
C LEU A 180 10.12 -7.55 -13.87
N ARG A 181 9.91 -8.46 -14.84
CA ARG A 181 10.58 -8.41 -16.16
C ARG A 181 9.71 -7.83 -17.26
N ASP A 182 8.45 -7.49 -16.98
CA ASP A 182 7.50 -7.02 -17.98
C ASP A 182 7.76 -5.56 -18.41
N VAL A 183 8.41 -4.78 -17.55
CA VAL A 183 8.72 -3.36 -17.79
C VAL A 183 10.20 -3.14 -18.08
N ALA A 184 11.07 -3.81 -17.33
CA ALA A 184 12.52 -3.69 -17.46
C ALA A 184 13.21 -5.02 -17.12
N SER A 185 14.46 -5.20 -17.48
CA SER A 185 15.24 -6.37 -17.09
C SER A 185 15.41 -6.40 -15.55
N PHE A 186 15.11 -7.54 -14.95
CA PHE A 186 15.33 -7.77 -13.52
C PHE A 186 16.35 -8.90 -13.33
N ASP A 187 17.49 -8.54 -12.78
CA ASP A 187 18.57 -9.45 -12.40
C ASP A 187 18.57 -9.58 -10.88
N SER A 188 18.18 -10.74 -10.38
CA SER A 188 18.04 -10.97 -8.94
C SER A 188 19.37 -10.91 -8.19
N GLU A 189 20.49 -11.29 -8.81
CA GLU A 189 21.80 -11.22 -8.18
C GLU A 189 22.26 -9.78 -7.91
N LYS A 190 21.83 -8.84 -8.78
CA LYS A 190 22.16 -7.42 -8.64
C LYS A 190 21.13 -6.63 -7.85
N LYS A 191 19.88 -7.06 -7.90
CA LYS A 191 18.76 -6.28 -7.33
C LYS A 191 18.30 -6.76 -5.96
N VAL A 192 18.58 -8.01 -5.57
CA VAL A 192 18.18 -8.56 -4.28
C VAL A 192 19.33 -8.51 -3.29
N LEU A 193 19.24 -7.62 -2.30
CA LEU A 193 20.26 -7.47 -1.26
C LEU A 193 20.20 -8.62 -0.24
N GLY A 194 21.36 -9.23 0.04
CA GLY A 194 21.46 -10.31 1.00
C GLY A 194 21.04 -11.68 0.46
N MET A 195 20.99 -11.81 -0.86
CA MET A 195 20.76 -13.10 -1.50
C MET A 195 21.90 -14.07 -1.15
N PRO A 196 21.63 -15.29 -0.63
CA PRO A 196 22.68 -16.27 -0.35
C PRO A 196 23.39 -16.61 -1.66
N ASN A 197 24.71 -16.54 -1.68
CA ASN A 197 25.50 -16.96 -2.84
C ASN A 197 25.17 -18.41 -3.18
N GLN A 198 24.84 -18.70 -4.41
CA GLN A 198 24.58 -20.08 -4.88
C GLN A 198 25.85 -20.96 -4.89
N ALA A 199 27.02 -20.37 -4.68
CA ALA A 199 28.27 -21.08 -4.44
C ALA A 199 28.46 -21.27 -2.93
N GLY A 200 27.90 -22.35 -2.40
CA GLY A 200 28.32 -23.07 -1.21
C GLY A 200 28.97 -22.31 -0.05
N ASP A 201 28.32 -21.35 0.58
CA ASP A 201 28.77 -20.86 1.88
C ASP A 201 28.19 -21.72 3.02
N LEU A 202 28.63 -22.98 3.07
CA LEU A 202 28.87 -23.73 4.29
C LEU A 202 30.21 -23.28 4.89
N VAL A 203 30.45 -22.00 5.11
CA VAL A 203 31.59 -21.53 5.88
C VAL A 203 31.11 -21.11 7.25
N ARG A 204 31.14 -22.10 8.15
CA ARG A 204 31.48 -22.07 9.59
C ARG A 204 31.70 -20.68 10.17
N LYS A 205 30.77 -20.32 11.06
CA LYS A 205 31.19 -19.50 12.23
C LYS A 205 31.87 -20.43 13.23
N SER A 206 33.18 -20.38 13.29
CA SER A 206 33.97 -20.78 14.45
C SER A 206 34.00 -19.64 15.44
#